data_79fc72a5abe2bdf401be07436fdd95f5
#
_entry.id   79fc72a5abe2bdf401be07436fdd95f5
#
_cell.length_a   1.000
_cell.length_b   1.000
_cell.length_c   1.000
_cell.angle_alpha   90.00
_cell.angle_beta   90.00
_cell.angle_gamma   90.00
#
_symmetry.space_group_name_H-M   'P 1'
#
loop_
_entity.id
_entity.type
_entity.pdbx_description
1 polymer ?
#
loop_
_entity_poly.entity_id
_entity_poly.type
_entity_poly.pdbx_seq_one_letter_code
_entity_poly.pdbx_strand_id
1 'polypeptide(L)'
;MNFFKRTADKLKKGLKATKSVWNEGFNKAFNLNTTIDDDLIDEIEEILLLSDVGVDTTNILIKNLKKTVSEQQVKNPLEIKNILKNEMLKLIDYHENQDINLNKNLHVVLVVGVNGTGKTTSIGKLANFFKNQNKKVIISASDTFRAVSYTHLTLPTNSNV
;
A
#
# COMPACT_ATOMS: atom_id res chain seq x y z
N MET A 1 -11.48 14.98 -17.84
CA MET A 1 -10.76 13.67 -17.79
C MET A 1 -10.21 13.48 -16.40
N ASN A 2 -10.67 12.47 -15.69
CA ASN A 2 -10.67 12.36 -14.22
C ASN A 2 -9.25 12.19 -13.64
N PHE A 3 -8.83 13.07 -12.72
CA PHE A 3 -7.55 13.06 -12.00
C PHE A 3 -7.26 11.68 -11.35
N PHE A 4 -8.29 11.07 -10.75
CA PHE A 4 -8.20 9.74 -10.16
C PHE A 4 -7.80 8.65 -11.17
N LYS A 5 -8.29 8.71 -12.41
CA LYS A 5 -7.95 7.74 -13.45
C LYS A 5 -6.48 7.83 -13.85
N ARG A 6 -5.92 9.04 -13.99
CA ARG A 6 -4.49 9.26 -14.29
C ARG A 6 -3.58 8.80 -13.17
N THR A 7 -3.99 8.98 -11.92
CA THR A 7 -3.23 8.52 -10.74
C THR A 7 -3.27 7.00 -10.64
N ALA A 8 -4.43 6.38 -10.83
CA ALA A 8 -4.57 4.93 -10.87
C ALA A 8 -3.74 4.29 -12.00
N ASP A 9 -3.69 4.91 -13.19
CA ASP A 9 -2.89 4.40 -14.31
C ASP A 9 -1.38 4.50 -14.04
N LYS A 10 -0.93 5.56 -13.36
CA LYS A 10 0.47 5.69 -12.92
C LYS A 10 0.84 4.66 -11.85
N LEU A 11 -0.05 4.42 -10.88
CA LEU A 11 0.14 3.38 -9.88
C LEU A 11 0.18 1.99 -10.52
N LYS A 12 -0.73 1.69 -11.45
CA LYS A 12 -0.72 0.42 -12.21
C LYS A 12 0.58 0.21 -12.97
N LYS A 13 1.16 1.27 -13.55
CA LYS A 13 2.46 1.17 -14.23
C LYS A 13 3.60 0.92 -13.26
N GLY A 14 3.62 1.61 -12.10
CA GLY A 14 4.64 1.42 -11.07
C GLY A 14 4.61 0.03 -10.43
N LEU A 15 3.42 -0.55 -10.30
CA LEU A 15 3.20 -1.88 -9.72
C LEU A 15 3.31 -3.03 -10.74
N LYS A 16 3.67 -2.74 -12.00
CA LYS A 16 3.69 -3.76 -13.06
C LYS A 16 4.69 -4.88 -12.76
N ALA A 17 5.86 -4.55 -12.24
CA ALA A 17 6.90 -5.53 -11.90
C ALA A 17 6.44 -6.42 -10.72
N THR A 18 5.95 -5.81 -9.63
CA THR A 18 5.41 -6.55 -8.48
C THR A 18 4.25 -7.45 -8.89
N LYS A 19 3.35 -6.94 -9.74
CA LYS A 19 2.21 -7.72 -10.25
C LYS A 19 2.65 -8.89 -11.13
N SER A 20 3.75 -8.78 -11.91
CA SER A 20 4.24 -9.91 -12.70
C SER A 20 4.77 -11.03 -11.82
N VAL A 21 5.58 -10.73 -10.82
CA VAL A 21 6.10 -11.71 -9.85
C VAL A 21 4.96 -12.46 -9.16
N TRP A 22 3.95 -11.74 -8.67
CA TRP A 22 2.77 -12.35 -8.06
C TRP A 22 2.00 -13.24 -9.03
N ASN A 23 1.70 -12.72 -10.22
CA ASN A 23 0.92 -13.48 -11.20
C ASN A 23 1.68 -14.72 -11.69
N GLU A 24 2.98 -14.64 -11.90
CA GLU A 24 3.81 -15.77 -12.33
C GLU A 24 3.89 -16.82 -11.23
N GLY A 25 4.15 -16.41 -9.97
CA GLY A 25 4.16 -17.31 -8.81
C GLY A 25 2.84 -18.02 -8.63
N PHE A 26 1.73 -17.28 -8.52
CA PHE A 26 0.41 -17.88 -8.37
C PHE A 26 -0.03 -18.72 -9.55
N ASN A 27 0.27 -18.30 -10.80
CA ASN A 27 -0.07 -19.10 -11.96
C ASN A 27 0.71 -20.42 -11.98
N LYS A 28 1.98 -20.41 -11.54
CA LYS A 28 2.78 -21.62 -11.42
C LYS A 28 2.20 -22.54 -10.35
N ALA A 29 1.93 -22.04 -9.15
CA ALA A 29 1.34 -22.80 -8.06
C ALA A 29 0.01 -23.45 -8.46
N PHE A 30 -0.90 -22.68 -9.06
CA PHE A 30 -2.22 -23.21 -9.48
C PHE A 30 -2.19 -24.10 -10.71
N ASN A 31 -1.17 -24.00 -11.57
CA ASN A 31 -1.03 -24.91 -12.73
C ASN A 31 -0.39 -26.25 -12.34
N LEU A 32 0.41 -26.28 -11.29
CA LEU A 32 1.06 -27.50 -10.80
C LEU A 32 0.14 -28.30 -9.86
N ASN A 33 -0.69 -27.61 -9.10
CA ASN A 33 -1.56 -28.23 -8.10
C ASN A 33 -3.00 -28.29 -8.62
N THR A 34 -3.54 -29.50 -8.71
CA THR A 34 -4.94 -29.76 -9.10
C THR A 34 -5.86 -29.89 -7.89
N THR A 35 -5.28 -29.99 -6.71
CA THR A 35 -5.96 -30.14 -5.41
C THR A 35 -5.52 -29.06 -4.45
N ILE A 36 -6.36 -28.82 -3.44
CA ILE A 36 -6.03 -27.91 -2.33
C ILE A 36 -5.46 -28.78 -1.21
N ASP A 37 -4.16 -28.88 -1.18
CA ASP A 37 -3.39 -29.63 -0.20
C ASP A 37 -2.40 -28.70 0.53
N ASP A 38 -1.62 -29.28 1.42
CA ASP A 38 -0.61 -28.51 2.16
C ASP A 38 0.49 -27.99 1.23
N ASP A 39 0.84 -28.72 0.16
CA ASP A 39 1.87 -28.30 -0.79
C ASP A 39 1.46 -26.98 -1.49
N LEU A 40 0.20 -26.86 -1.93
CA LEU A 40 -0.31 -25.62 -2.51
C LEU A 40 -0.30 -24.46 -1.49
N ILE A 41 -0.63 -24.74 -0.24
CA ILE A 41 -0.63 -23.73 0.81
C ILE A 41 0.79 -23.25 1.12
N ASP A 42 1.75 -24.16 1.18
CA ASP A 42 3.16 -23.85 1.42
C ASP A 42 3.75 -23.02 0.26
N GLU A 43 3.41 -23.33 -1.00
CA GLU A 43 3.79 -22.52 -2.15
C GLU A 43 3.19 -21.10 -2.08
N ILE A 44 1.95 -20.95 -1.62
CA ILE A 44 1.32 -19.64 -1.42
C ILE A 44 2.05 -18.86 -0.33
N GLU A 45 2.41 -19.49 0.77
CA GLU A 45 3.19 -18.90 1.86
C GLU A 45 4.54 -18.38 1.35
N GLU A 46 5.27 -19.20 0.59
CA GLU A 46 6.54 -18.80 -0.02
C GLU A 46 6.38 -17.59 -0.94
N ILE A 47 5.35 -17.58 -1.80
CA ILE A 47 5.07 -16.43 -2.69
C ILE A 47 4.81 -15.15 -1.89
N LEU A 48 4.09 -15.21 -0.78
CA LEU A 48 3.82 -14.07 0.09
C LEU A 48 5.12 -13.55 0.70
N LEU A 49 5.95 -14.42 1.24
CA LEU A 49 7.25 -14.06 1.85
C LEU A 49 8.22 -13.48 0.82
N LEU A 50 8.34 -14.09 -0.36
CA LEU A 50 9.17 -13.57 -1.46
C LEU A 50 8.68 -12.22 -2.02
N SER A 51 7.43 -11.87 -1.74
CA SER A 51 6.82 -10.59 -2.13
C SER A 51 6.90 -9.52 -1.04
N ASP A 52 7.81 -9.67 -0.08
CA ASP A 52 8.01 -8.76 1.06
C ASP A 52 6.76 -8.62 1.98
N VAL A 53 5.84 -9.58 1.96
CA VAL A 53 4.80 -9.66 2.98
C VAL A 53 5.44 -10.15 4.28
N GLY A 54 5.39 -9.36 5.33
CA GLY A 54 6.03 -9.70 6.60
C GLY A 54 5.52 -11.04 7.18
N VAL A 55 6.38 -11.75 7.89
CA VAL A 55 6.10 -13.10 8.43
C VAL A 55 4.80 -13.14 9.24
N ASP A 56 4.58 -12.18 10.13
CA ASP A 56 3.37 -12.14 10.96
C ASP A 56 2.09 -12.00 10.12
N THR A 57 2.13 -11.14 9.09
CA THR A 57 1.00 -10.94 8.18
C THR A 57 0.76 -12.19 7.33
N THR A 58 1.83 -12.82 6.85
CA THR A 58 1.74 -14.08 6.10
C THR A 58 1.09 -15.18 6.96
N ASN A 59 1.53 -15.36 8.20
CA ASN A 59 0.95 -16.33 9.12
C ASN A 59 -0.55 -16.09 9.35
N ILE A 60 -0.97 -14.84 9.51
CA ILE A 60 -2.40 -14.48 9.66
C ILE A 60 -3.17 -14.87 8.40
N LEU A 61 -2.65 -14.52 7.21
CA LEU A 61 -3.30 -14.80 5.92
C LEU A 61 -3.44 -16.30 5.69
N ILE A 62 -2.37 -17.07 5.90
CA ILE A 62 -2.38 -18.54 5.72
C ILE A 62 -3.34 -19.22 6.70
N LYS A 63 -3.32 -18.81 7.97
CA LYS A 63 -4.27 -19.33 8.97
C LYS A 63 -5.72 -19.07 8.57
N ASN A 64 -6.04 -17.85 8.15
CA ASN A 64 -7.39 -17.47 7.72
C ASN A 64 -7.79 -18.20 6.43
N LEU A 65 -6.84 -18.35 5.50
CA LEU A 65 -7.04 -19.09 4.26
C LEU A 65 -7.41 -20.56 4.56
N LYS A 66 -6.60 -21.27 5.33
CA LYS A 66 -6.86 -22.67 5.75
C LYS A 66 -8.25 -22.81 6.41
N LYS A 67 -8.60 -21.86 7.29
CA LYS A 67 -9.90 -21.83 7.95
C LYS A 67 -11.04 -21.67 6.94
N THR A 68 -10.96 -20.68 6.06
CA THR A 68 -12.02 -20.39 5.06
C THR A 68 -12.18 -21.53 4.08
N VAL A 69 -11.08 -22.14 3.61
CA VAL A 69 -11.09 -23.31 2.72
C VAL A 69 -11.84 -24.47 3.38
N SER A 70 -11.54 -24.76 4.66
CA SER A 70 -12.21 -25.82 5.41
C SER A 70 -13.70 -25.54 5.63
N GLU A 71 -14.06 -24.32 6.07
CA GLU A 71 -15.45 -23.95 6.37
C GLU A 71 -16.33 -23.94 5.12
N GLN A 72 -15.81 -23.46 4.00
CA GLN A 72 -16.55 -23.36 2.73
C GLN A 72 -16.42 -24.62 1.86
N GLN A 73 -15.67 -25.63 2.31
CA GLN A 73 -15.41 -26.88 1.57
C GLN A 73 -14.93 -26.59 0.13
N VAL A 74 -14.04 -25.62 -0.03
CA VAL A 74 -13.52 -25.19 -1.33
C VAL A 74 -12.73 -26.33 -1.96
N LYS A 75 -13.06 -26.69 -3.19
CA LYS A 75 -12.41 -27.78 -3.94
C LYS A 75 -11.63 -27.28 -5.14
N ASN A 76 -11.93 -26.08 -5.61
CA ASN A 76 -11.30 -25.51 -6.80
C ASN A 76 -10.13 -24.62 -6.39
N PRO A 77 -8.88 -24.96 -6.74
CA PRO A 77 -7.70 -24.15 -6.42
C PRO A 77 -7.80 -22.69 -6.93
N LEU A 78 -8.50 -22.45 -8.02
CA LEU A 78 -8.67 -21.09 -8.56
C LEU A 78 -9.47 -20.15 -7.64
N GLU A 79 -10.28 -20.70 -6.73
CA GLU A 79 -11.03 -19.92 -5.74
C GLU A 79 -10.14 -19.39 -4.62
N ILE A 80 -9.03 -20.07 -4.35
CA ILE A 80 -8.03 -19.68 -3.35
C ILE A 80 -7.54 -18.23 -3.56
N LYS A 81 -7.31 -17.86 -4.81
CA LYS A 81 -6.87 -16.50 -5.15
C LYS A 81 -7.88 -15.43 -4.72
N ASN A 82 -9.16 -15.70 -4.87
CA ASN A 82 -10.22 -14.77 -4.46
C ASN A 82 -10.35 -14.73 -2.93
N ILE A 83 -10.24 -15.89 -2.28
CA ILE A 83 -10.28 -15.97 -0.80
C ILE A 83 -9.10 -15.19 -0.23
N LEU A 84 -7.88 -15.45 -0.69
CA LEU A 84 -6.68 -14.74 -0.25
C LEU A 84 -6.81 -13.22 -0.46
N LYS A 85 -7.27 -12.80 -1.63
CA LYS A 85 -7.54 -11.38 -1.91
C LYS A 85 -8.52 -10.77 -0.88
N ASN A 86 -9.59 -11.47 -0.55
CA ASN A 86 -10.58 -10.99 0.41
C ASN A 86 -9.99 -10.91 1.83
N GLU A 87 -9.18 -11.89 2.23
CA GLU A 87 -8.49 -11.85 3.53
C GLU A 87 -7.49 -10.68 3.59
N MET A 88 -6.75 -10.42 2.52
CA MET A 88 -5.86 -9.25 2.43
C MET A 88 -6.64 -7.93 2.51
N LEU A 89 -7.77 -7.82 1.84
CA LEU A 89 -8.63 -6.64 1.92
C LEU A 89 -9.13 -6.40 3.34
N LYS A 90 -9.56 -7.44 4.06
CA LYS A 90 -9.99 -7.31 5.47
C LYS A 90 -8.88 -6.75 6.37
N LEU A 91 -7.61 -7.12 6.13
CA LEU A 91 -6.48 -6.58 6.89
C LEU A 91 -6.22 -5.10 6.59
N ILE A 92 -6.45 -4.67 5.35
CA ILE A 92 -6.28 -3.26 4.93
C ILE A 92 -7.46 -2.42 5.44
N ASP A 93 -8.70 -2.89 5.27
CA ASP A 93 -9.92 -2.18 5.66
C ASP A 93 -10.01 -1.92 7.18
N TYR A 94 -9.33 -2.74 8.00
CA TYR A 94 -9.23 -2.50 9.44
C TYR A 94 -8.60 -1.14 9.77
N HIS A 95 -7.81 -0.57 8.85
CA HIS A 95 -7.14 0.71 9.02
C HIS A 95 -7.84 1.90 8.32
N GLU A 96 -8.84 1.66 7.44
CA GLU A 96 -9.50 2.74 6.69
C GLU A 96 -10.29 3.74 7.56
N ASN A 97 -10.70 3.35 8.76
CA ASN A 97 -11.49 4.21 9.64
C ASN A 97 -10.67 5.13 10.57
N GLN A 98 -9.37 5.24 10.36
CA GLN A 98 -8.57 6.26 11.03
C GLN A 98 -8.44 7.51 10.15
N ASP A 99 -9.57 8.16 9.88
CA ASP A 99 -9.55 9.53 9.37
C ASP A 99 -8.64 10.37 10.27
N ILE A 100 -7.66 11.03 9.65
CA ILE A 100 -6.87 12.02 10.37
C ILE A 100 -7.86 13.07 10.88
N ASN A 101 -8.19 12.97 12.16
CA ASN A 101 -9.14 13.89 12.77
C ASN A 101 -8.53 15.31 12.82
N LEU A 102 -8.74 16.05 11.74
CA LEU A 102 -8.25 17.42 11.57
C LEU A 102 -9.00 18.47 12.40
N ASN A 103 -9.82 18.04 13.34
CA ASN A 103 -10.58 18.95 14.24
C ASN A 103 -9.75 19.44 15.43
N LYS A 104 -8.53 18.92 15.61
CA LYS A 104 -7.60 19.41 16.65
C LYS A 104 -6.87 20.67 16.14
N ASN A 105 -6.49 21.55 17.07
CA ASN A 105 -5.88 22.85 16.74
C ASN A 105 -4.49 22.74 16.08
N LEU A 106 -3.75 21.65 16.31
CA LEU A 106 -2.42 21.42 15.72
C LEU A 106 -2.25 19.95 15.38
N HIS A 107 -1.80 19.69 14.14
CA HIS A 107 -1.38 18.38 13.67
C HIS A 107 0.08 18.41 13.25
N VAL A 108 0.87 17.48 13.75
CA VAL A 108 2.26 17.31 13.36
C VAL A 108 2.38 16.03 12.54
N VAL A 109 2.83 16.15 11.29
CA VAL A 109 3.06 15.02 10.39
C VAL A 109 4.56 14.85 10.20
N LEU A 110 5.11 13.75 10.69
CA LEU A 110 6.51 13.39 10.48
C LEU A 110 6.65 12.45 9.29
N VAL A 111 7.41 12.86 8.28
CA VAL A 111 7.70 12.05 7.09
C VAL A 111 9.11 11.48 7.18
N VAL A 112 9.20 10.16 7.29
CA VAL A 112 10.47 9.42 7.42
C VAL A 112 10.69 8.49 6.22
N GLY A 113 11.94 8.16 5.95
CA GLY A 113 12.33 7.24 4.89
C GLY A 113 13.78 7.41 4.47
N VAL A 114 14.33 6.44 3.73
CA VAL A 114 15.70 6.49 3.20
C VAL A 114 15.87 7.56 2.11
N ASN A 115 17.12 7.90 1.76
CA ASN A 115 17.38 8.90 0.74
C ASN A 115 16.86 8.46 -0.63
N GLY A 116 16.30 9.40 -1.41
CA GLY A 116 15.79 9.12 -2.75
C GLY A 116 14.37 8.56 -2.82
N THR A 117 13.71 8.22 -1.71
CA THR A 117 12.35 7.64 -1.68
C THR A 117 11.22 8.63 -1.97
N GLY A 118 11.53 9.88 -2.25
CA GLY A 118 10.51 10.88 -2.59
C GLY A 118 9.87 11.59 -1.38
N LYS A 119 10.49 11.58 -0.19
CA LYS A 119 10.00 12.28 1.01
C LYS A 119 9.61 13.73 0.72
N THR A 120 10.52 14.51 0.15
CA THR A 120 10.30 15.94 -0.17
C THR A 120 9.13 16.12 -1.15
N THR A 121 9.04 15.27 -2.17
CA THR A 121 7.92 15.28 -3.13
C THR A 121 6.59 14.97 -2.44
N SER A 122 6.58 14.01 -1.52
CA SER A 122 5.40 13.62 -0.76
C SER A 122 4.96 14.73 0.20
N ILE A 123 5.92 15.38 0.88
CA ILE A 123 5.65 16.55 1.75
C ILE A 123 4.99 17.68 0.95
N GLY A 124 5.53 18.02 -0.23
CA GLY A 124 4.95 19.08 -1.08
C GLY A 124 3.52 18.76 -1.54
N LYS A 125 3.24 17.50 -1.92
CA LYS A 125 1.90 17.05 -2.29
C LYS A 125 0.93 17.09 -1.11
N LEU A 126 1.37 16.64 0.06
CA LEU A 126 0.56 16.63 1.28
C LEU A 126 0.25 18.05 1.75
N ALA A 127 1.23 18.94 1.71
CA ALA A 127 1.04 20.35 2.03
C ALA A 127 0.02 21.02 1.09
N ASN A 128 0.11 20.76 -0.21
CA ASN A 128 -0.85 21.25 -1.19
C ASN A 128 -2.26 20.67 -0.97
N PHE A 129 -2.35 19.39 -0.60
CA PHE A 129 -3.63 18.75 -0.27
C PHE A 129 -4.33 19.46 0.90
N PHE A 130 -3.62 19.71 2.00
CA PHE A 130 -4.19 20.40 3.17
C PHE A 130 -4.46 21.89 2.89
N LYS A 131 -3.62 22.57 2.10
CA LYS A 131 -3.85 23.94 1.67
C LYS A 131 -5.16 24.08 0.87
N ASN A 132 -5.45 23.12 -0.03
CA ASN A 132 -6.69 23.09 -0.80
C ASN A 132 -7.94 22.83 0.07
N GLN A 133 -7.76 22.35 1.30
CA GLN A 133 -8.81 22.23 2.33
C GLN A 133 -8.87 23.46 3.27
N ASN A 134 -8.26 24.58 2.88
CA ASN A 134 -8.20 25.83 3.65
C ASN A 134 -7.49 25.66 5.02
N LYS A 135 -6.57 24.71 5.15
CA LYS A 135 -5.77 24.53 6.36
C LYS A 135 -4.48 25.35 6.28
N LYS A 136 -4.06 25.92 7.39
CA LYS A 136 -2.74 26.58 7.50
C LYS A 136 -1.67 25.49 7.59
N VAL A 137 -0.70 25.50 6.69
CA VAL A 137 0.36 24.48 6.62
C VAL A 137 1.71 25.15 6.84
N ILE A 138 2.50 24.59 7.73
CA ILE A 138 3.90 24.96 7.96
C ILE A 138 4.74 23.74 7.60
N ILE A 139 5.79 23.95 6.81
CA ILE A 139 6.76 22.90 6.47
C ILE A 139 8.05 23.22 7.21
N SER A 140 8.52 22.25 8.02
CA SER A 140 9.84 22.31 8.64
C SER A 140 10.79 21.38 7.90
N ALA A 141 11.83 21.93 7.31
CA ALA A 141 12.89 21.16 6.67
C ALA A 141 13.92 20.75 7.72
N SER A 142 13.77 19.55 8.28
CA SER A 142 14.70 18.99 9.28
C SER A 142 15.75 18.05 8.67
N ASP A 143 15.82 17.98 7.33
CA ASP A 143 16.83 17.20 6.61
C ASP A 143 18.14 17.99 6.55
N THR A 144 18.95 17.88 7.60
CA THR A 144 20.26 18.55 7.71
C THR A 144 21.32 17.98 6.76
N PHE A 145 21.06 16.81 6.14
CA PHE A 145 21.98 16.17 5.21
C PHE A 145 21.90 16.76 3.78
N ARG A 146 20.79 17.47 3.45
CA ARG A 146 20.58 18.15 2.18
C ARG A 146 20.11 19.58 2.43
N ALA A 147 21.06 20.50 2.56
CA ALA A 147 20.75 21.93 2.67
C ALA A 147 19.97 22.52 1.47
N VAL A 148 19.71 21.71 0.42
CA VAL A 148 19.05 22.11 -0.83
C VAL A 148 17.59 21.67 -0.89
N SER A 149 17.10 20.85 0.04
CA SER A 149 15.76 20.24 -0.06
C SER A 149 14.61 21.24 0.02
N TYR A 150 14.80 22.43 0.57
CA TYR A 150 13.74 23.45 0.69
C TYR A 150 13.78 24.52 -0.41
N THR A 151 14.85 24.64 -1.17
CA THR A 151 14.93 25.60 -2.27
C THR A 151 14.03 25.27 -3.45
N HIS A 152 13.53 24.03 -3.52
CA HIS A 152 12.60 23.55 -4.55
C HIS A 152 11.13 23.52 -4.09
N LEU A 153 10.85 23.83 -2.83
CA LEU A 153 9.48 23.89 -2.29
C LEU A 153 8.94 25.32 -2.38
N THR A 154 8.60 25.77 -3.58
CA THR A 154 7.82 27.00 -3.74
C THR A 154 6.34 26.69 -3.56
N LEU A 155 5.78 27.05 -2.40
CA LEU A 155 4.34 27.16 -2.26
C LEU A 155 3.90 28.47 -2.90
N PRO A 156 2.88 28.47 -3.78
CA PRO A 156 2.34 29.72 -4.29
C PRO A 156 1.83 30.54 -3.08
N THR A 157 2.54 31.61 -2.76
CA THR A 157 2.09 32.60 -1.80
C THR A 157 1.02 33.42 -2.48
N ASN A 158 -0.22 33.37 -2.01
CA ASN A 158 -1.20 34.40 -2.34
C ASN A 158 -0.71 35.68 -1.66
N SER A 159 -0.02 36.52 -2.43
CA SER A 159 0.14 37.93 -2.12
C SER A 159 -1.15 38.65 -2.51
N ASN A 160 -2.14 38.59 -1.63
CA ASN A 160 -3.20 39.62 -1.59
C ASN A 160 -2.98 40.41 -0.29
N VAL A 161 -2.30 41.52 -0.42
CA VAL A 161 -2.40 42.63 0.49
C VAL A 161 -3.62 43.46 0.08
#